data_207e024a0d918112d9e6c859b384ce69
#
_entry.id   207e024a0d918112d9e6c859b384ce69
#
_cell.length_a   1.000
_cell.length_b   1.000
_cell.length_c   1.000
_cell.angle_alpha   90.00
_cell.angle_beta   90.00
_cell.angle_gamma   90.00
#
_symmetry.space_group_name_H-M   'P 1'
#
loop_
_entity.id
_entity.type
_entity.pdbx_description
1 polymer ?
#
loop_
_entity_poly.entity_id
_entity_poly.type
_entity_poly.pdbx_seq_one_letter_code
_entity_poly.pdbx_strand_id
1 'polypeptide(L)'
;MARVPGVSGSFVASEAPGCYVSAYPSGGPPWALGSEAYDADDFEPDAQLPDVAVDPKSGVVTAVNTGDTEKVVVLSTSHPCAGAAGVALEPGRTRDEAGRLEKCTTLVLLVPPRTLLHTVRLPRRCAASPDIRSDVQLVTRHPRPDGDVAPGHVFHFPLAGDSGPWLCSQGFGGAFTHFHAQTHHAVDFSCAVGTPVVAVAPGTVLEVRGGHTRGGIDVSNLFVWNGCLVQLQDGCCVEYVHLAAVRVAVGQQLHTGDVIGEAGDVGFAPVPHLHIQLLKSSSPNAFTVPFAFRDGSGSSYIPAAGGWYSAAGKVR
;
A
#
# COMPACT_ATOMS: atom_id res chain seq x y z
N MET A 1 -1.21 -14.79 -11.03
CA MET A 1 -0.20 -13.78 -10.66
C MET A 1 -0.05 -12.83 -11.85
N ALA A 2 -0.53 -11.61 -11.74
CA ALA A 2 -0.30 -10.60 -12.78
C ALA A 2 1.06 -9.96 -12.50
N ARG A 3 2.04 -10.15 -13.39
CA ARG A 3 3.30 -9.41 -13.38
C ARG A 3 3.09 -8.10 -14.12
N VAL A 4 3.43 -7.01 -13.50
CA VAL A 4 3.47 -5.68 -14.11
C VAL A 4 4.90 -5.47 -14.64
N PRO A 5 5.13 -5.28 -15.96
CA PRO A 5 6.44 -4.94 -16.48
C PRO A 5 6.91 -3.60 -15.91
N GLY A 6 8.13 -3.57 -15.38
CA GLY A 6 8.72 -2.40 -14.74
C GLY A 6 8.44 -2.25 -13.25
N VAL A 7 7.60 -3.13 -12.67
CA VAL A 7 7.44 -3.29 -11.23
C VAL A 7 7.91 -4.69 -10.88
N SER A 8 9.05 -4.80 -10.22
CA SER A 8 9.72 -6.07 -9.92
C SER A 8 9.04 -6.90 -8.82
N GLY A 9 7.93 -6.42 -8.30
CA GLY A 9 7.21 -7.04 -7.19
C GLY A 9 5.83 -7.57 -7.57
N SER A 10 5.30 -8.46 -6.76
CA SER A 10 3.94 -8.98 -6.82
C SER A 10 3.25 -8.78 -5.47
N PHE A 11 1.91 -8.78 -5.47
CA PHE A 11 1.12 -8.87 -4.24
C PHE A 11 0.11 -10.01 -4.37
N VAL A 12 -0.39 -10.49 -3.22
CA VAL A 12 -1.40 -11.55 -3.18
C VAL A 12 -2.76 -10.87 -3.16
N ALA A 13 -3.44 -10.86 -4.29
CA ALA A 13 -4.72 -10.14 -4.47
C ALA A 13 -5.82 -10.60 -3.50
N SER A 14 -5.79 -11.87 -3.04
CA SER A 14 -6.74 -12.38 -2.03
C SER A 14 -6.59 -11.71 -0.66
N GLU A 15 -5.44 -11.08 -0.39
CA GLU A 15 -5.17 -10.33 0.84
C GLU A 15 -5.58 -8.85 0.73
N ALA A 16 -6.21 -8.45 -0.37
CA ALA A 16 -6.71 -7.10 -0.56
C ALA A 16 -8.18 -7.09 -1.04
N PRO A 17 -9.13 -7.67 -0.28
CA PRO A 17 -10.52 -7.76 -0.68
C PRO A 17 -11.13 -6.37 -0.91
N GLY A 18 -11.79 -6.19 -2.04
CA GLY A 18 -12.39 -4.92 -2.45
C GLY A 18 -11.42 -3.87 -3.01
N CYS A 19 -10.14 -4.20 -3.14
CA CYS A 19 -9.15 -3.35 -3.80
C CYS A 19 -8.89 -3.84 -5.23
N TYR A 20 -8.93 -2.89 -6.17
CA TYR A 20 -8.73 -3.15 -7.59
C TYR A 20 -7.59 -2.27 -8.11
N VAL A 21 -6.54 -2.89 -8.62
CA VAL A 21 -5.30 -2.22 -9.01
C VAL A 21 -5.17 -2.15 -10.51
N SER A 22 -4.82 -0.98 -11.05
CA SER A 22 -4.68 -0.76 -12.50
C SER A 22 -3.25 -0.80 -13.01
N ALA A 23 -2.29 -1.21 -12.21
CA ALA A 23 -0.90 -1.30 -12.64
C ALA A 23 -0.69 -2.41 -13.68
N TYR A 24 -1.24 -2.22 -14.90
CA TYR A 24 -1.11 -3.12 -16.03
C TYR A 24 -0.29 -2.47 -17.15
N PRO A 25 0.63 -3.22 -17.77
CA PRO A 25 1.60 -2.67 -18.72
C PRO A 25 1.05 -2.31 -20.10
N SER A 26 -0.12 -2.84 -20.48
CA SER A 26 -0.77 -2.52 -21.74
C SER A 26 -2.23 -2.98 -21.71
N GLY A 27 -3.14 -2.12 -22.18
CA GLY A 27 -4.56 -2.44 -22.32
C GLY A 27 -5.44 -2.19 -21.11
N GLY A 28 -4.89 -1.68 -20.02
CA GLY A 28 -5.62 -1.43 -18.77
C GLY A 28 -6.01 -2.70 -18.01
N PRO A 29 -6.54 -2.58 -16.79
CA PRO A 29 -6.98 -3.73 -16.01
C PRO A 29 -8.26 -4.35 -16.61
N PRO A 30 -8.44 -5.68 -16.49
CA PRO A 30 -9.57 -6.38 -17.12
C PRO A 30 -10.95 -5.95 -16.60
N TRP A 31 -10.99 -5.26 -15.46
CA TRP A 31 -12.21 -4.69 -14.88
C TRP A 31 -12.47 -3.24 -15.33
N ALA A 32 -11.50 -2.52 -15.90
CA ALA A 32 -11.70 -1.15 -16.35
C ALA A 32 -12.52 -1.10 -17.65
N LEU A 33 -13.26 -0.01 -17.82
CA LEU A 33 -14.12 0.21 -18.99
C LEU A 33 -13.33 0.60 -20.25
N GLY A 34 -12.09 1.07 -20.09
CA GLY A 34 -11.20 1.46 -21.18
C GLY A 34 -10.38 2.72 -20.84
N SER A 35 -9.55 3.13 -21.78
CA SER A 35 -8.77 4.35 -21.68
C SER A 35 -8.72 5.08 -23.00
N GLU A 36 -8.66 6.40 -22.96
CA GLU A 36 -8.48 7.28 -24.10
C GLU A 36 -7.24 8.15 -23.85
N ALA A 37 -6.31 8.15 -24.83
CA ALA A 37 -5.25 9.15 -24.88
C ALA A 37 -5.80 10.41 -25.55
N TYR A 38 -5.39 11.58 -25.09
CA TYR A 38 -5.76 12.82 -25.74
C TYR A 38 -4.50 13.61 -26.13
N ASP A 39 -4.60 14.38 -27.20
CA ASP A 39 -3.57 15.33 -27.59
C ASP A 39 -3.68 16.61 -26.74
N ALA A 40 -2.53 17.23 -26.43
CA ALA A 40 -2.51 18.47 -25.64
C ALA A 40 -3.28 19.61 -26.35
N ASP A 41 -3.40 19.53 -27.68
CA ASP A 41 -4.11 20.51 -28.49
C ASP A 41 -5.64 20.40 -28.41
N ASP A 42 -6.15 19.26 -27.90
CA ASP A 42 -7.59 19.02 -27.70
C ASP A 42 -8.13 19.64 -26.41
N PHE A 43 -7.25 20.13 -25.53
CA PHE A 43 -7.66 20.78 -24.28
C PHE A 43 -7.37 22.28 -24.34
N GLU A 44 -8.42 23.06 -24.14
CA GLU A 44 -8.24 24.48 -23.85
C GLU A 44 -7.41 24.61 -22.55
N PRO A 45 -6.33 25.42 -22.53
CA PRO A 45 -5.43 25.52 -21.38
C PRO A 45 -6.10 25.90 -20.05
N ASP A 46 -7.31 26.46 -20.09
CA ASP A 46 -8.09 26.92 -18.94
C ASP A 46 -9.08 25.87 -18.39
N ALA A 47 -9.23 24.71 -19.05
CA ALA A 47 -10.08 23.66 -18.55
C ALA A 47 -9.36 22.89 -17.43
N GLN A 48 -9.50 23.32 -16.19
CA GLN A 48 -9.12 22.54 -15.01
C GLN A 48 -10.08 21.34 -14.89
N LEU A 49 -9.74 20.26 -15.55
CA LEU A 49 -10.46 19.00 -15.35
C LEU A 49 -10.15 18.45 -13.95
N PRO A 50 -11.17 17.99 -13.22
CA PRO A 50 -10.94 17.33 -11.94
C PRO A 50 -10.17 16.03 -12.17
N ASP A 51 -9.30 15.66 -11.25
CA ASP A 51 -8.55 14.38 -11.33
C ASP A 51 -9.46 13.14 -11.34
N VAL A 52 -10.69 13.27 -10.84
CA VAL A 52 -11.74 12.24 -10.91
C VAL A 52 -13.05 12.90 -11.33
N ALA A 53 -13.67 12.37 -12.37
CA ALA A 53 -14.96 12.82 -12.88
C ALA A 53 -15.99 11.68 -12.89
N VAL A 54 -17.26 12.01 -12.68
CA VAL A 54 -18.38 11.09 -12.82
C VAL A 54 -19.36 11.65 -13.84
N ASP A 55 -19.61 10.90 -14.92
CA ASP A 55 -20.66 11.27 -15.86
C ASP A 55 -22.05 10.96 -15.24
N PRO A 56 -22.88 11.98 -14.99
CA PRO A 56 -24.16 11.81 -14.32
C PRO A 56 -25.19 11.02 -15.17
N LYS A 57 -25.00 10.93 -16.49
CA LYS A 57 -25.89 10.21 -17.40
C LYS A 57 -25.56 8.72 -17.49
N SER A 58 -24.28 8.40 -17.68
CA SER A 58 -23.81 7.02 -17.84
C SER A 58 -23.38 6.37 -16.53
N GLY A 59 -23.04 7.16 -15.52
CA GLY A 59 -22.46 6.70 -14.25
C GLY A 59 -20.99 6.32 -14.35
N VAL A 60 -20.33 6.58 -15.47
CA VAL A 60 -18.92 6.24 -15.66
C VAL A 60 -18.05 7.13 -14.76
N VAL A 61 -17.16 6.50 -14.00
CA VAL A 61 -16.12 7.14 -13.20
C VAL A 61 -14.84 7.15 -14.01
N THR A 62 -14.26 8.32 -14.22
CA THR A 62 -13.04 8.53 -15.01
C THR A 62 -11.96 9.15 -14.14
N ALA A 63 -10.80 8.51 -14.11
CA ALA A 63 -9.59 9.13 -13.59
C ALA A 63 -8.89 9.90 -14.72
N VAL A 64 -8.48 11.12 -14.44
CA VAL A 64 -7.99 12.09 -15.41
C VAL A 64 -6.54 12.44 -15.12
N ASN A 65 -5.66 12.31 -16.08
CA ASN A 65 -4.30 12.80 -16.00
C ASN A 65 -3.99 13.72 -17.18
N THR A 66 -4.05 15.02 -16.97
CA THR A 66 -3.73 16.04 -17.96
C THR A 66 -2.23 16.39 -18.03
N GLY A 67 -1.43 15.88 -17.10
CA GLY A 67 0.00 16.16 -17.00
C GLY A 67 0.89 15.27 -17.87
N ASP A 68 2.15 15.59 -17.92
CA ASP A 68 3.20 14.86 -18.66
C ASP A 68 3.87 13.75 -17.84
N THR A 69 3.47 13.58 -16.59
CA THR A 69 3.98 12.56 -15.68
C THR A 69 2.87 11.63 -15.22
N GLU A 70 3.22 10.40 -14.90
CA GLU A 70 2.31 9.40 -14.38
C GLU A 70 1.74 9.83 -13.00
N LYS A 71 0.45 9.60 -12.77
CA LYS A 71 -0.23 9.86 -11.49
C LYS A 71 -0.74 8.56 -10.88
N VAL A 72 -0.72 8.48 -9.56
CA VAL A 72 -1.52 7.52 -8.81
C VAL A 72 -2.80 8.21 -8.36
N VAL A 73 -3.92 7.62 -8.71
CA VAL A 73 -5.23 8.02 -8.22
C VAL A 73 -5.78 6.90 -7.35
N VAL A 74 -5.92 7.12 -6.07
CA VAL A 74 -6.62 6.21 -5.17
C VAL A 74 -8.03 6.77 -4.98
N LEU A 75 -9.03 5.99 -5.33
CA LEU A 75 -10.42 6.39 -5.14
C LEU A 75 -11.22 5.31 -4.42
N SER A 76 -12.10 5.73 -3.54
CA SER A 76 -12.98 4.85 -2.75
C SER A 76 -14.44 5.26 -2.89
N THR A 77 -15.32 4.28 -2.92
CA THR A 77 -16.77 4.48 -2.94
C THR A 77 -17.48 3.44 -2.08
N SER A 78 -18.53 3.85 -1.39
CA SER A 78 -19.47 2.95 -0.71
C SER A 78 -20.58 2.45 -1.65
N HIS A 79 -20.72 3.06 -2.83
CA HIS A 79 -21.72 2.65 -3.80
C HIS A 79 -21.34 1.33 -4.50
N PRO A 80 -22.31 0.50 -4.83
CA PRO A 80 -22.10 -0.61 -5.75
C PRO A 80 -21.53 -0.09 -7.07
N CYS A 81 -20.55 -0.77 -7.63
CA CYS A 81 -20.00 -0.41 -8.92
C CYS A 81 -19.76 -1.65 -9.78
N ALA A 82 -19.76 -1.44 -11.08
CA ALA A 82 -19.53 -2.49 -12.06
C ALA A 82 -18.39 -2.07 -13.00
N GLY A 83 -17.54 -3.03 -13.31
CA GLY A 83 -16.47 -2.88 -14.28
C GLY A 83 -16.90 -3.26 -15.69
N ALA A 84 -15.93 -3.66 -16.51
CA ALA A 84 -16.11 -4.10 -17.88
C ALA A 84 -17.15 -5.22 -17.98
N ALA A 85 -17.88 -5.25 -19.08
CA ALA A 85 -18.98 -6.19 -19.34
C ALA A 85 -20.10 -6.18 -18.27
N GLY A 86 -20.18 -5.16 -17.42
CA GLY A 86 -21.18 -5.05 -16.36
C GLY A 86 -20.93 -5.97 -15.16
N VAL A 87 -19.73 -6.53 -15.04
CA VAL A 87 -19.37 -7.39 -13.90
C VAL A 87 -19.32 -6.55 -12.63
N ALA A 88 -20.11 -6.91 -11.62
CA ALA A 88 -20.09 -6.25 -10.31
C ALA A 88 -18.72 -6.43 -9.64
N LEU A 89 -18.20 -5.35 -9.05
CA LEU A 89 -17.02 -5.42 -8.23
C LEU A 89 -17.44 -5.70 -6.78
N GLU A 90 -16.84 -6.73 -6.18
CA GLU A 90 -17.12 -7.10 -4.80
C GLU A 90 -16.47 -6.09 -3.85
N PRO A 91 -17.23 -5.46 -2.94
CA PRO A 91 -16.66 -4.53 -1.98
C PRO A 91 -15.90 -5.24 -0.85
N GLY A 92 -14.85 -4.62 -0.39
CA GLY A 92 -14.25 -4.93 0.90
C GLY A 92 -14.89 -4.14 2.04
N ARG A 93 -14.11 -3.83 3.07
CA ARG A 93 -14.58 -3.13 4.26
C ARG A 93 -13.66 -2.02 4.70
N THR A 94 -14.25 -1.02 5.32
CA THR A 94 -13.56 0.01 6.06
C THR A 94 -14.21 0.17 7.43
N ARG A 95 -13.44 0.62 8.42
CA ARG A 95 -13.88 0.88 9.79
C ARG A 95 -13.63 2.34 10.11
N ASP A 96 -14.66 3.04 10.59
CA ASP A 96 -14.54 4.43 11.05
C ASP A 96 -13.93 4.52 12.47
N GLU A 97 -13.77 5.74 12.99
CA GLU A 97 -13.23 5.98 14.33
C GLU A 97 -14.15 5.45 15.45
N ALA A 98 -15.44 5.31 15.20
CA ALA A 98 -16.40 4.73 16.12
C ALA A 98 -16.46 3.20 16.07
N GLY A 99 -15.63 2.56 15.22
CA GLY A 99 -15.58 1.10 15.05
C GLY A 99 -16.67 0.55 14.13
N ARG A 100 -17.45 1.40 13.44
CA ARG A 100 -18.52 0.96 12.53
C ARG A 100 -17.89 0.48 11.23
N LEU A 101 -18.35 -0.71 10.78
CA LEU A 101 -17.91 -1.31 9.54
C LEU A 101 -18.82 -0.92 8.39
N GLU A 102 -18.23 -0.44 7.32
CA GLU A 102 -18.92 -0.06 6.08
C GLU A 102 -18.33 -0.82 4.88
N LYS A 103 -19.17 -1.02 3.86
CA LYS A 103 -18.70 -1.55 2.58
C LYS A 103 -17.94 -0.46 1.83
N CYS A 104 -16.82 -0.85 1.23
CA CYS A 104 -15.99 0.05 0.44
C CYS A 104 -15.40 -0.68 -0.75
N THR A 105 -15.43 -0.06 -1.91
CA THR A 105 -14.64 -0.50 -3.08
C THR A 105 -13.58 0.55 -3.35
N THR A 106 -12.32 0.13 -3.44
CA THR A 106 -11.21 1.03 -3.67
C THR A 106 -10.47 0.66 -4.95
N LEU A 107 -10.18 1.66 -5.76
CA LEU A 107 -9.38 1.53 -6.96
C LEU A 107 -8.05 2.23 -6.72
N VAL A 108 -6.95 1.53 -6.96
CA VAL A 108 -5.59 2.08 -6.97
C VAL A 108 -5.16 2.15 -8.43
N LEU A 109 -5.14 3.35 -8.97
CA LEU A 109 -5.02 3.61 -10.40
C LEU A 109 -3.67 4.24 -10.71
N LEU A 110 -2.89 3.58 -11.56
CA LEU A 110 -1.74 4.18 -12.19
C LEU A 110 -2.20 4.74 -13.53
N VAL A 111 -2.31 6.07 -13.61
CA VAL A 111 -2.85 6.77 -14.77
C VAL A 111 -1.70 7.36 -15.58
N PRO A 112 -1.45 6.85 -16.80
CA PRO A 112 -0.40 7.37 -17.68
C PRO A 112 -0.55 8.86 -17.95
N PRO A 113 0.51 9.54 -18.42
CA PRO A 113 0.40 10.91 -18.90
C PRO A 113 -0.69 11.06 -19.98
N ARG A 114 -1.37 12.18 -19.99
CA ARG A 114 -2.35 12.56 -21.03
C ARG A 114 -3.39 11.46 -21.28
N THR A 115 -3.98 10.94 -20.19
CA THR A 115 -4.91 9.79 -20.27
C THR A 115 -6.18 10.05 -19.48
N LEU A 116 -7.30 9.69 -20.11
CA LEU A 116 -8.59 9.49 -19.45
C LEU A 116 -8.78 7.99 -19.22
N LEU A 117 -8.76 7.55 -17.98
CA LEU A 117 -8.97 6.15 -17.63
C LEU A 117 -10.41 5.97 -17.12
N HIS A 118 -11.26 5.38 -17.96
CA HIS A 118 -12.64 5.01 -17.60
C HIS A 118 -12.60 3.76 -16.74
N THR A 119 -12.95 3.88 -15.48
CA THR A 119 -12.70 2.84 -14.48
C THR A 119 -13.90 1.93 -14.28
N VAL A 120 -14.90 2.42 -13.59
CA VAL A 120 -16.10 1.67 -13.23
C VAL A 120 -17.36 2.47 -13.53
N ARG A 121 -18.50 1.80 -13.45
CA ARG A 121 -19.81 2.43 -13.61
C ARG A 121 -20.59 2.34 -12.31
N LEU A 122 -21.08 3.48 -11.85
CA LEU A 122 -22.04 3.59 -10.76
C LEU A 122 -23.47 3.40 -11.29
N PRO A 123 -24.42 2.89 -10.49
CA PRO A 123 -25.83 2.98 -10.82
C PRO A 123 -26.27 4.43 -11.02
N ARG A 124 -27.14 4.70 -11.99
CA ARG A 124 -27.59 6.07 -12.34
C ARG A 124 -28.09 6.87 -11.14
N ARG A 125 -28.79 6.22 -10.19
CA ARG A 125 -29.24 6.87 -8.94
C ARG A 125 -28.09 7.37 -8.06
N CYS A 126 -26.93 6.75 -8.14
CA CYS A 126 -25.73 7.11 -7.40
C CYS A 126 -24.87 8.13 -8.15
N ALA A 127 -24.95 8.15 -9.49
CA ALA A 127 -24.17 9.06 -10.33
C ALA A 127 -24.58 10.53 -10.20
N ALA A 128 -25.81 10.79 -9.80
CA ALA A 128 -26.34 12.15 -9.58
C ALA A 128 -25.79 12.78 -8.29
N SER A 129 -25.40 11.98 -7.31
CA SER A 129 -24.74 12.42 -6.06
C SER A 129 -23.73 11.34 -5.66
N PRO A 130 -22.59 11.29 -6.34
CA PRO A 130 -21.62 10.23 -6.15
C PRO A 130 -20.90 10.39 -4.82
N ASP A 131 -20.87 9.31 -4.02
CA ASP A 131 -19.97 9.18 -2.89
C ASP A 131 -18.63 8.65 -3.41
N ILE A 132 -17.79 9.56 -3.88
CA ILE A 132 -16.42 9.27 -4.33
C ILE A 132 -15.45 10.09 -3.49
N ARG A 133 -14.56 9.40 -2.83
CA ARG A 133 -13.42 9.97 -2.11
C ARG A 133 -12.16 9.62 -2.90
N SER A 134 -11.28 10.56 -3.08
CA SER A 134 -10.04 10.33 -3.85
C SER A 134 -8.84 11.06 -3.23
N ASP A 135 -7.68 10.47 -3.44
CA ASP A 135 -6.37 11.08 -3.23
C ASP A 135 -5.54 10.91 -4.50
N VAL A 136 -4.81 11.94 -4.87
CA VAL A 136 -4.02 11.97 -6.10
C VAL A 136 -2.59 12.32 -5.77
N GLN A 137 -1.67 11.44 -6.17
CA GLN A 137 -0.26 11.57 -5.89
C GLN A 137 0.54 11.54 -7.19
N LEU A 138 1.56 12.38 -7.27
CA LEU A 138 2.57 12.25 -8.32
C LEU A 138 3.43 11.02 -8.03
N VAL A 139 3.68 10.20 -9.03
CA VAL A 139 4.56 9.05 -8.87
C VAL A 139 5.98 9.52 -8.68
N THR A 140 6.47 9.43 -7.48
CA THR A 140 7.90 9.56 -7.20
C THR A 140 8.54 8.19 -7.36
N ARG A 141 9.17 7.96 -8.51
CA ARG A 141 9.86 6.69 -8.76
C ARG A 141 11.06 6.54 -7.85
N HIS A 142 11.29 5.33 -7.38
CA HIS A 142 12.49 5.02 -6.60
C HIS A 142 13.75 5.30 -7.47
N PRO A 143 14.77 5.99 -6.94
CA PRO A 143 15.97 6.36 -7.72
C PRO A 143 16.74 5.15 -8.28
N ARG A 144 16.51 3.96 -7.70
CA ARG A 144 17.12 2.68 -8.14
C ARG A 144 16.10 1.55 -8.03
N PRO A 145 15.06 1.50 -8.88
CA PRO A 145 13.98 0.53 -8.76
C PRO A 145 14.44 -0.91 -9.03
N ASP A 146 15.43 -1.10 -9.88
CA ASP A 146 15.89 -2.42 -10.36
C ASP A 146 17.33 -2.71 -9.92
N GLY A 147 17.83 -1.98 -8.92
CA GLY A 147 19.21 -2.14 -8.49
C GLY A 147 19.45 -3.50 -7.85
N ASP A 148 20.36 -4.29 -8.45
CA ASP A 148 21.09 -5.38 -7.82
C ASP A 148 21.93 -4.90 -6.61
N VAL A 149 21.42 -3.94 -5.85
CA VAL A 149 22.04 -3.51 -4.61
C VAL A 149 21.81 -4.59 -3.60
N ALA A 150 22.85 -5.34 -3.32
CA ALA A 150 22.82 -6.29 -2.22
C ALA A 150 22.32 -5.57 -0.96
N PRO A 151 21.40 -6.18 -0.17
CA PRO A 151 20.89 -5.59 1.05
C PRO A 151 22.07 -5.20 1.96
N GLY A 152 22.19 -3.92 2.29
CA GLY A 152 23.19 -3.44 3.24
C GLY A 152 22.89 -3.83 4.69
N HIS A 153 21.62 -4.23 4.96
CA HIS A 153 21.12 -4.61 6.28
C HIS A 153 20.52 -6.01 6.24
N VAL A 154 20.86 -6.81 7.24
CA VAL A 154 20.28 -8.13 7.47
C VAL A 154 19.69 -8.15 8.87
N PHE A 155 18.38 -8.25 8.93
CA PHE A 155 17.57 -8.11 10.14
C PHE A 155 17.13 -9.45 10.72
N HIS A 156 16.75 -9.45 11.99
CA HIS A 156 15.92 -10.48 12.58
C HIS A 156 14.49 -10.39 12.06
N PHE A 157 13.76 -11.51 12.12
CA PHE A 157 12.36 -11.55 11.70
C PHE A 157 11.48 -10.69 12.63
N PRO A 158 10.52 -9.90 12.11
CA PRO A 158 9.84 -8.86 12.89
C PRO A 158 8.64 -9.35 13.71
N LEU A 159 8.15 -10.58 13.50
CA LEU A 159 6.99 -11.14 14.20
C LEU A 159 7.40 -12.26 15.14
N ALA A 160 6.78 -12.27 16.33
CA ALA A 160 7.04 -13.27 17.35
C ALA A 160 5.76 -14.03 17.72
N GLY A 161 5.90 -15.16 18.43
CA GLY A 161 4.80 -16.01 18.87
C GLY A 161 4.61 -17.25 18.01
N ASP A 162 3.64 -18.09 18.42
CA ASP A 162 3.40 -19.43 17.86
C ASP A 162 2.42 -19.45 16.67
N SER A 163 1.91 -18.30 16.26
CA SER A 163 0.89 -18.18 15.20
C SER A 163 1.47 -18.21 13.77
N GLY A 164 2.80 -18.26 13.62
CA GLY A 164 3.46 -18.38 12.30
C GLY A 164 3.35 -19.78 11.68
N PRO A 165 3.79 -19.98 10.43
CA PRO A 165 4.43 -18.99 9.58
C PRO A 165 3.46 -17.97 9.00
N TRP A 166 3.97 -16.78 8.61
CA TRP A 166 3.20 -15.67 8.07
C TRP A 166 3.39 -15.52 6.57
N LEU A 167 2.30 -15.22 5.87
CA LEU A 167 2.30 -14.96 4.43
C LEU A 167 2.91 -13.58 4.15
N CYS A 168 3.92 -13.50 3.28
CA CYS A 168 4.29 -12.22 2.66
C CYS A 168 3.22 -11.88 1.61
N SER A 169 2.33 -10.94 1.92
CA SER A 169 1.25 -10.52 1.03
C SER A 169 1.74 -9.54 -0.03
N GLN A 170 2.74 -8.72 0.29
CA GLN A 170 3.38 -7.80 -0.62
C GLN A 170 4.88 -7.70 -0.31
N GLY A 171 5.72 -7.79 -1.33
CA GLY A 171 7.17 -7.61 -1.25
C GLY A 171 7.61 -6.31 -1.90
N PHE A 172 8.92 -6.18 -2.14
CA PHE A 172 9.52 -5.03 -2.83
C PHE A 172 8.89 -4.80 -4.19
N GLY A 173 8.61 -3.54 -4.54
CA GLY A 173 7.98 -3.14 -5.78
C GLY A 173 6.56 -3.67 -5.98
N GLY A 174 5.86 -4.02 -4.91
CA GLY A 174 4.50 -4.53 -4.97
C GLY A 174 3.52 -3.54 -5.58
N ALA A 175 2.68 -4.02 -6.50
CA ALA A 175 1.82 -3.17 -7.33
C ALA A 175 0.64 -2.53 -6.58
N PHE A 176 0.38 -2.92 -5.33
CA PHE A 176 -0.73 -2.36 -4.56
C PHE A 176 -0.34 -1.03 -3.91
N THR A 177 0.74 -1.00 -3.09
CA THR A 177 1.20 0.20 -2.38
C THR A 177 2.72 0.36 -2.39
N HIS A 178 3.52 -0.65 -2.78
CA HIS A 178 4.98 -0.63 -2.72
C HIS A 178 5.63 -0.16 -4.03
N PHE A 179 5.05 0.80 -4.73
CA PHE A 179 5.57 1.32 -6.00
C PHE A 179 6.15 2.73 -5.89
N HIS A 180 5.91 3.46 -4.79
CA HIS A 180 6.50 4.77 -4.53
C HIS A 180 7.94 4.65 -3.98
N ALA A 181 8.75 5.68 -4.17
CA ALA A 181 10.11 5.72 -3.61
C ALA A 181 10.14 5.52 -2.09
N GLN A 182 9.11 6.00 -1.39
CA GLN A 182 8.97 5.89 0.07
C GLN A 182 8.53 4.50 0.54
N THR A 183 8.04 3.63 -0.34
CA THR A 183 7.50 2.30 0.03
C THR A 183 8.06 1.17 -0.82
N HIS A 184 8.89 1.46 -1.84
CA HIS A 184 9.36 0.47 -2.81
C HIS A 184 9.97 -0.79 -2.19
N HIS A 185 10.79 -0.62 -1.15
CA HIS A 185 11.41 -1.73 -0.43
C HIS A 185 10.68 -2.06 0.88
N ALA A 186 9.35 -1.96 0.89
CA ALA A 186 8.54 -2.42 2.00
C ALA A 186 8.14 -3.89 1.84
N VAL A 187 7.82 -4.52 2.97
CA VAL A 187 7.32 -5.90 3.04
C VAL A 187 6.10 -5.93 3.96
N ASP A 188 5.04 -6.58 3.49
CA ASP A 188 3.82 -6.81 4.28
C ASP A 188 3.72 -8.29 4.67
N PHE A 189 3.58 -8.55 5.96
CA PHE A 189 3.29 -9.88 6.49
C PHE A 189 1.87 -9.95 7.04
N SER A 190 1.00 -10.73 6.38
CA SER A 190 -0.35 -10.99 6.89
C SER A 190 -0.27 -11.74 8.23
N CYS A 191 -0.88 -11.18 9.26
CA CYS A 191 -0.90 -11.74 10.61
C CYS A 191 -2.17 -11.33 11.36
N ALA A 192 -2.51 -12.05 12.39
CA ALA A 192 -3.66 -11.71 13.22
C ALA A 192 -3.43 -10.41 14.01
N VAL A 193 -4.51 -9.65 14.25
CA VAL A 193 -4.47 -8.53 15.21
C VAL A 193 -3.97 -9.05 16.57
N GLY A 194 -3.06 -8.32 17.19
CA GLY A 194 -2.45 -8.71 18.46
C GLY A 194 -1.18 -9.57 18.33
N THR A 195 -0.76 -9.96 17.10
CA THR A 195 0.53 -10.64 16.91
C THR A 195 1.67 -9.74 17.40
N PRO A 196 2.57 -10.23 18.28
CA PRO A 196 3.66 -9.42 18.78
C PRO A 196 4.62 -9.00 17.67
N VAL A 197 4.92 -7.69 17.61
CA VAL A 197 5.92 -7.09 16.72
C VAL A 197 7.16 -6.77 17.53
N VAL A 198 8.32 -7.19 17.01
CA VAL A 198 9.60 -7.03 17.72
C VAL A 198 10.61 -6.23 16.90
N ALA A 199 11.55 -5.59 17.60
CA ALA A 199 12.65 -4.85 17.01
C ALA A 199 13.54 -5.79 16.19
N VAL A 200 13.72 -5.49 14.89
CA VAL A 200 14.52 -6.29 13.96
C VAL A 200 16.03 -6.08 14.13
N ALA A 201 16.42 -4.98 14.76
CA ALA A 201 17.81 -4.59 15.06
C ALA A 201 17.83 -3.62 16.26
N PRO A 202 19.00 -3.41 16.89
CA PRO A 202 19.16 -2.38 17.93
C PRO A 202 18.97 -0.98 17.34
N GLY A 203 18.36 -0.08 18.13
CA GLY A 203 18.15 1.30 17.68
C GLY A 203 17.48 2.17 18.72
N THR A 204 17.21 3.41 18.33
CA THR A 204 16.53 4.42 19.16
C THR A 204 15.20 4.77 18.55
N VAL A 205 14.13 4.73 19.32
CA VAL A 205 12.80 5.16 18.87
C VAL A 205 12.79 6.66 18.65
N LEU A 206 12.60 7.10 17.39
CA LEU A 206 12.53 8.51 17.03
C LEU A 206 11.09 9.05 17.04
N GLU A 207 10.14 8.24 16.59
CA GLU A 207 8.75 8.65 16.47
C GLU A 207 7.82 7.51 16.89
N VAL A 208 6.73 7.89 17.52
CA VAL A 208 5.61 7.01 17.85
C VAL A 208 4.33 7.67 17.36
N ARG A 209 3.56 6.95 16.55
CA ARG A 209 2.19 7.30 16.13
C ARG A 209 1.22 6.32 16.74
N GLY A 210 0.19 6.82 17.39
CA GLY A 210 -0.79 5.97 18.06
C GLY A 210 -2.12 6.68 18.27
N GLY A 211 -3.10 5.93 18.80
CA GLY A 211 -4.40 6.46 19.15
C GLY A 211 -5.44 6.42 18.02
N HIS A 212 -5.05 6.02 16.82
CA HIS A 212 -5.99 5.82 15.72
C HIS A 212 -6.67 4.46 15.84
N THR A 213 -7.95 4.41 15.44
CA THR A 213 -8.76 3.19 15.48
C THR A 213 -9.38 2.84 14.14
N ARG A 214 -9.42 3.79 13.20
CA ARG A 214 -9.97 3.56 11.87
C ARG A 214 -9.03 2.72 11.03
N GLY A 215 -9.59 1.95 10.10
CA GLY A 215 -8.79 1.06 9.25
C GLY A 215 -9.59 0.51 8.06
N GLY A 216 -8.93 -0.22 7.19
CA GLY A 216 -9.52 -0.76 5.97
C GLY A 216 -9.21 0.06 4.74
N ILE A 217 -9.92 -0.22 3.66
CA ILE A 217 -9.52 0.19 2.30
C ILE A 217 -10.01 1.57 1.86
N ASP A 218 -10.65 2.34 2.72
CA ASP A 218 -11.07 3.70 2.36
C ASP A 218 -9.85 4.62 2.16
N VAL A 219 -9.86 5.40 1.09
CA VAL A 219 -8.78 6.34 0.76
C VAL A 219 -8.47 7.31 1.91
N SER A 220 -9.46 7.68 2.71
CA SER A 220 -9.26 8.55 3.89
C SER A 220 -8.40 7.93 5.00
N ASN A 221 -8.07 6.64 4.89
CA ASN A 221 -7.16 5.94 5.81
C ASN A 221 -5.69 5.99 5.39
N LEU A 222 -5.36 6.50 4.18
CA LEU A 222 -4.00 6.48 3.63
C LEU A 222 -2.95 7.10 4.53
N PHE A 223 -3.30 8.16 5.28
CA PHE A 223 -2.36 8.90 6.12
C PHE A 223 -2.68 8.80 7.62
N VAL A 224 -3.47 7.80 8.01
CA VAL A 224 -3.93 7.61 9.39
C VAL A 224 -3.53 6.22 9.86
N TRP A 225 -2.33 6.07 10.43
CA TRP A 225 -1.85 4.77 10.93
C TRP A 225 -1.20 4.88 12.30
N ASN A 226 -1.15 3.77 13.02
CA ASN A 226 -0.31 3.61 14.20
C ASN A 226 1.00 2.92 13.81
N GLY A 227 2.09 3.33 14.46
CA GLY A 227 3.40 2.77 14.18
C GLY A 227 4.52 3.43 14.96
N CYS A 228 5.75 3.07 14.67
CA CYS A 228 6.93 3.74 15.20
C CYS A 228 8.08 3.74 14.18
N LEU A 229 8.97 4.72 14.34
CA LEU A 229 10.21 4.87 13.58
C LEU A 229 11.39 4.65 14.51
N VAL A 230 12.26 3.69 14.16
CA VAL A 230 13.43 3.30 14.94
C VAL A 230 14.70 3.60 14.15
N GLN A 231 15.54 4.53 14.65
CA GLN A 231 16.82 4.88 14.03
C GLN A 231 17.90 3.87 14.40
N LEU A 232 18.58 3.37 13.38
CA LEU A 232 19.75 2.51 13.51
C LEU A 232 21.03 3.35 13.70
N GLN A 233 22.14 2.69 14.07
CA GLN A 233 23.41 3.34 14.33
C GLN A 233 23.99 4.11 13.12
N ASP A 234 23.69 3.67 11.90
CA ASP A 234 24.16 4.29 10.66
C ASP A 234 23.23 5.41 10.13
N GLY A 235 22.16 5.75 10.89
CA GLY A 235 21.21 6.80 10.56
C GLY A 235 20.05 6.35 9.67
N CYS A 236 20.05 5.12 9.13
CA CYS A 236 18.86 4.52 8.51
C CYS A 236 17.76 4.32 9.56
N CYS A 237 16.50 4.24 9.12
CA CYS A 237 15.38 4.11 10.04
C CYS A 237 14.46 2.95 9.63
N VAL A 238 14.16 2.06 10.56
CA VAL A 238 13.14 1.03 10.37
C VAL A 238 11.79 1.59 10.77
N GLU A 239 10.81 1.49 9.90
CA GLU A 239 9.43 1.88 10.17
C GLU A 239 8.54 0.64 10.28
N TYR A 240 7.70 0.61 11.33
CA TYR A 240 6.71 -0.43 11.62
C TYR A 240 5.34 0.21 11.60
N VAL A 241 4.43 -0.29 10.76
CA VAL A 241 3.13 0.36 10.47
C VAL A 241 1.96 -0.59 10.68
N HIS A 242 0.76 -0.02 10.77
CA HIS A 242 -0.53 -0.68 10.99
C HIS A 242 -0.69 -1.36 12.35
N LEU A 243 0.03 -0.89 13.38
CA LEU A 243 -0.03 -1.47 14.72
C LEU A 243 -1.39 -1.23 15.39
N ALA A 244 -1.93 -2.25 16.04
CA ALA A 244 -3.09 -2.13 16.93
C ALA A 244 -2.69 -1.38 18.22
N ALA A 245 -1.49 -1.65 18.73
CA ALA A 245 -0.94 -1.00 19.91
C ALA A 245 0.57 -0.78 19.74
N VAL A 246 1.06 0.41 20.12
CA VAL A 246 2.48 0.72 20.23
C VAL A 246 2.87 0.63 21.70
N ARG A 247 3.96 -0.08 22.02
CA ARG A 247 4.42 -0.38 23.40
C ARG A 247 5.72 0.32 23.76
N VAL A 248 6.27 1.14 22.86
CA VAL A 248 7.52 1.86 23.02
C VAL A 248 7.30 3.36 23.10
N ALA A 249 8.29 4.09 23.60
CA ALA A 249 8.25 5.54 23.74
C ALA A 249 9.41 6.18 22.98
N VAL A 250 9.23 7.42 22.54
CA VAL A 250 10.29 8.24 21.91
C VAL A 250 11.50 8.34 22.84
N GLY A 251 12.70 8.13 22.29
CA GLY A 251 13.97 8.11 23.02
C GLY A 251 14.33 6.74 23.62
N GLN A 252 13.43 5.77 23.61
CA GLN A 252 13.71 4.42 24.11
C GLN A 252 14.79 3.75 23.27
N GLN A 253 15.79 3.16 23.95
CA GLN A 253 16.78 2.29 23.32
C GLN A 253 16.23 0.88 23.23
N LEU A 254 16.33 0.27 22.05
CA LEU A 254 15.85 -1.07 21.78
C LEU A 254 17.01 -2.01 21.47
N HIS A 255 16.88 -3.24 21.93
CA HIS A 255 17.68 -4.37 21.49
C HIS A 255 16.88 -5.20 20.47
N THR A 256 17.56 -5.98 19.67
CA THR A 256 16.90 -6.95 18.79
C THR A 256 16.01 -7.88 19.60
N GLY A 257 14.74 -8.03 19.16
CA GLY A 257 13.76 -8.89 19.82
C GLY A 257 12.93 -8.19 20.90
N ASP A 258 13.25 -6.95 21.29
CA ASP A 258 12.39 -6.18 22.19
C ASP A 258 11.01 -5.96 21.58
N VAL A 259 9.95 -6.11 22.37
CA VAL A 259 8.59 -5.92 21.90
C VAL A 259 8.33 -4.43 21.61
N ILE A 260 7.98 -4.14 20.36
CA ILE A 260 7.60 -2.80 19.89
C ILE A 260 6.12 -2.53 20.07
N GLY A 261 5.30 -3.55 19.80
CA GLY A 261 3.85 -3.41 19.81
C GLY A 261 3.14 -4.68 19.35
N GLU A 262 1.92 -4.48 18.90
CA GLU A 262 1.04 -5.54 18.40
C GLU A 262 0.59 -5.19 16.98
N ALA A 263 0.69 -6.14 16.06
CA ALA A 263 0.20 -5.97 14.70
C ALA A 263 -1.32 -5.71 14.67
N GLY A 264 -1.78 -4.99 13.67
CA GLY A 264 -3.18 -4.59 13.55
C GLY A 264 -3.63 -4.40 12.11
N ASP A 265 -4.65 -3.56 11.96
CA ASP A 265 -5.26 -3.16 10.69
C ASP A 265 -5.58 -1.65 10.67
N VAL A 266 -4.83 -0.86 11.43
CA VAL A 266 -5.06 0.59 11.56
C VAL A 266 -4.46 1.31 10.35
N GLY A 267 -5.26 2.19 9.72
CA GLY A 267 -4.88 2.89 8.50
C GLY A 267 -5.39 2.22 7.23
N PHE A 268 -4.72 2.47 6.11
CA PHE A 268 -5.06 1.86 4.83
C PHE A 268 -4.55 0.41 4.78
N ALA A 269 -5.29 -0.47 5.40
CA ALA A 269 -4.97 -1.88 5.56
C ALA A 269 -6.17 -2.76 5.17
N PRO A 270 -6.10 -3.49 4.03
CA PRO A 270 -7.21 -4.32 3.56
C PRO A 270 -7.49 -5.51 4.48
N VAL A 271 -6.45 -6.04 5.10
CA VAL A 271 -6.49 -7.10 6.11
C VAL A 271 -5.45 -6.80 7.19
N PRO A 272 -5.54 -7.39 8.38
CA PRO A 272 -4.50 -7.24 9.40
C PRO A 272 -3.14 -7.72 8.89
N HIS A 273 -2.12 -6.88 9.02
CA HIS A 273 -0.76 -7.18 8.62
C HIS A 273 0.25 -6.27 9.32
N LEU A 274 1.50 -6.67 9.32
CA LEU A 274 2.63 -5.80 9.61
C LEU A 274 3.22 -5.30 8.30
N HIS A 275 3.23 -3.97 8.11
CA HIS A 275 4.06 -3.32 7.10
C HIS A 275 5.38 -2.90 7.74
N ILE A 276 6.49 -3.32 7.14
CA ILE A 276 7.85 -2.98 7.59
C ILE A 276 8.71 -2.51 6.43
N GLN A 277 9.45 -1.42 6.64
CA GLN A 277 10.37 -0.87 5.65
C GLN A 277 11.61 -0.27 6.29
N LEU A 278 12.68 -0.14 5.48
CA LEU A 278 13.90 0.56 5.86
C LEU A 278 14.03 1.84 5.05
N LEU A 279 14.00 2.98 5.72
CA LEU A 279 14.19 4.30 5.15
C LEU A 279 15.65 4.70 5.21
N LYS A 280 16.13 5.43 4.21
CA LYS A 280 17.52 5.93 4.15
C LYS A 280 17.85 6.90 5.29
N SER A 281 16.85 7.58 5.84
CA SER A 281 17.00 8.52 6.96
C SER A 281 15.63 8.79 7.62
N SER A 282 15.58 9.60 8.64
CA SER A 282 14.36 10.11 9.29
C SER A 282 13.69 11.28 8.54
N SER A 283 14.17 11.67 7.37
CA SER A 283 13.53 12.72 6.57
C SER A 283 12.14 12.30 6.10
N PRO A 284 11.12 13.19 6.11
CA PRO A 284 9.78 12.88 5.63
C PRO A 284 9.72 12.41 4.16
N ASN A 285 10.71 12.78 3.35
CA ASN A 285 10.82 12.39 1.94
C ASN A 285 11.89 11.31 1.70
N ALA A 286 12.33 10.62 2.76
CA ALA A 286 13.32 9.56 2.60
C ALA A 286 12.76 8.43 1.74
N PHE A 287 13.58 7.97 0.79
CA PHE A 287 13.26 6.76 0.04
C PHE A 287 13.66 5.51 0.84
N THR A 288 13.04 4.40 0.51
CA THR A 288 13.36 3.10 1.09
C THR A 288 14.66 2.55 0.52
N VAL A 289 15.34 1.70 1.29
CA VAL A 289 16.52 0.95 0.85
C VAL A 289 16.29 -0.55 1.05
N PRO A 290 16.89 -1.42 0.21
CA PRO A 290 16.70 -2.85 0.31
C PRO A 290 17.31 -3.41 1.60
N PHE A 291 16.65 -4.39 2.18
CA PHE A 291 17.08 -5.15 3.34
C PHE A 291 16.72 -6.63 3.20
N ALA A 292 17.33 -7.46 4.01
CA ALA A 292 17.05 -8.89 4.08
C ALA A 292 16.77 -9.31 5.52
N PHE A 293 16.18 -10.47 5.69
CA PHE A 293 16.07 -11.13 6.99
C PHE A 293 17.04 -12.30 7.08
N ARG A 294 17.51 -12.57 8.31
CA ARG A 294 18.34 -13.73 8.62
C ARG A 294 17.43 -14.93 8.93
N ASP A 295 17.77 -16.08 8.40
CA ASP A 295 17.12 -17.34 8.75
C ASP A 295 17.84 -18.06 9.91
N GLY A 296 17.27 -19.19 10.37
CA GLY A 296 17.83 -20.00 11.44
C GLY A 296 19.18 -20.65 11.12
N SER A 297 19.59 -20.72 9.84
CA SER A 297 20.90 -21.21 9.40
C SER A 297 21.99 -20.11 9.39
N GLY A 298 21.59 -18.85 9.56
CA GLY A 298 22.46 -17.69 9.42
C GLY A 298 22.54 -17.12 8.00
N SER A 299 21.86 -17.74 7.03
CA SER A 299 21.71 -17.20 5.67
C SER A 299 20.72 -16.03 5.65
N SER A 300 20.77 -15.22 4.60
CA SER A 300 19.84 -14.10 4.44
C SER A 300 18.91 -14.32 3.25
N TYR A 301 17.70 -13.75 3.36
CA TYR A 301 16.68 -13.80 2.31
C TYR A 301 15.87 -12.51 2.25
N ILE A 302 15.37 -12.19 1.05
CA ILE A 302 14.39 -11.13 0.83
C ILE A 302 13.03 -11.81 0.66
N PRO A 303 12.01 -11.43 1.45
CA PRO A 303 10.67 -12.00 1.30
C PRO A 303 10.07 -11.64 -0.07
N ALA A 304 9.44 -12.63 -0.69
CA ALA A 304 8.69 -12.46 -1.93
C ALA A 304 7.21 -12.74 -1.68
N ALA A 305 6.34 -11.96 -2.33
CA ALA A 305 4.90 -12.14 -2.21
C ALA A 305 4.46 -13.58 -2.56
N GLY A 306 3.56 -14.12 -1.75
CA GLY A 306 3.10 -15.51 -1.83
C GLY A 306 3.96 -16.52 -1.07
N GLY A 307 5.15 -16.13 -0.58
CA GLY A 307 5.97 -16.95 0.29
C GLY A 307 5.50 -16.89 1.76
N TRP A 308 5.75 -17.98 2.48
CA TRP A 308 5.48 -18.09 3.91
C TRP A 308 6.77 -18.11 4.70
N TYR A 309 6.85 -17.28 5.74
CA TYR A 309 8.08 -17.01 6.48
C TYR A 309 7.87 -17.09 7.98
N SER A 310 8.95 -17.39 8.69
CA SER A 310 9.05 -17.36 10.15
C SER A 310 10.46 -16.91 10.55
N ALA A 311 10.74 -16.83 11.84
CA ALA A 311 12.09 -16.59 12.34
C ALA A 311 13.11 -17.66 11.89
N ALA A 312 12.65 -18.84 11.50
CA ALA A 312 13.52 -19.89 10.94
C ALA A 312 13.79 -19.74 9.42
N GLY A 313 13.16 -18.75 8.78
CA GLY A 313 13.29 -18.47 7.34
C GLY A 313 12.05 -18.82 6.53
N LYS A 314 12.22 -19.01 5.22
CA LYS A 314 11.14 -19.39 4.30
C LYS A 314 10.67 -20.82 4.60
N VAL A 315 9.36 -20.98 4.75
CA VAL A 315 8.74 -22.27 5.09
C VAL A 315 8.14 -22.94 3.85
N ARG A 316 7.53 -22.16 2.94
CA ARG A 316 6.95 -22.64 1.68
C ARG A 316 6.74 -21.51 0.66
#